data_5f672ba06bfa62ec0077300df838ec10
#
_entry.id   5f672ba06bfa62ec0077300df838ec10
#
_cell.length_a   1.000
_cell.length_b   1.000
_cell.length_c   1.000
_cell.angle_alpha   90.00
_cell.angle_beta   90.00
_cell.angle_gamma   90.00
#
_symmetry.space_group_name_H-M   'P 1'
#
loop_
_entity.id
_entity.type
_entity.pdbx_description
1 polymer ?
#
loop_
_entity_poly.entity_id
_entity_poly.type
_entity_poly.pdbx_seq_one_letter_code
_entity_poly.pdbx_strand_id
1 'polypeptide(L)'
;MDPKTGDILAMACYPDYDLNTPYTPNATLAKTYNSLSTEEKGEALYKMWSNKSVAETYEPGSTFKIITSAVALEENITTTDKAGDFYCKGYEEFDDVSNSTIKIHCWRKDPHGVQTLRQALMNSCNPAFMQLGKRIGAPTLYKYYAAFGLFDSTNSGLYGEQNSIFQSLDNVGPVELATMSFGQRLNVTPLQMATAISCVANDGVLMKPRIVKQVTNTETGSTTEIPVAKVRQVISKQTSDNVKSMMESVVTNGTGRHAAVSGYSIGGKTGTSEPTEQNKDEGYVASYVAISPVEDTQVVLLLTLYDPQGSSYQGGQVAGPVVSQMLSEILPYLGIPSDSSNSNTTDSNNLIAVPDVRNKTVAEAEKTLKSSGFSVKTYVNGDPNTLLVSDQMPKPGAYLSKSSVIILYGEGSNVSTSVTVPDLKGMGSSQAASVLKQQNLNINVEGSGTVITQDYLKGEQVPEGTIIKVTLKQTLTDAH
;
A
#
# COMPACT_ATOMS: atom_id res chain seq x y z
N MET A 1 11.03 -3.82 2.70
CA MET A 1 12.26 -4.50 2.25
C MET A 1 13.08 -3.54 1.42
N ASP A 2 14.39 -3.47 1.65
CA ASP A 2 15.32 -2.77 0.76
C ASP A 2 15.65 -3.68 -0.43
N PRO A 3 15.30 -3.32 -1.67
CA PRO A 3 15.54 -4.18 -2.83
C PRO A 3 17.02 -4.32 -3.20
N LYS A 4 17.87 -3.35 -2.83
CA LYS A 4 19.30 -3.33 -3.19
C LYS A 4 20.13 -4.28 -2.32
N THR A 5 19.72 -4.45 -1.07
CA THR A 5 20.47 -5.28 -0.11
C THR A 5 19.77 -6.59 0.23
N GLY A 6 18.46 -6.67 0.03
CA GLY A 6 17.62 -7.76 0.51
C GLY A 6 17.24 -7.62 1.99
N ASP A 7 17.58 -6.50 2.64
CA ASP A 7 17.27 -6.29 4.05
C ASP A 7 15.77 -6.19 4.27
N ILE A 8 15.26 -6.99 5.20
CA ILE A 8 13.88 -6.92 5.65
C ILE A 8 13.82 -5.81 6.70
N LEU A 9 13.38 -4.61 6.29
CA LEU A 9 13.34 -3.42 7.15
C LEU A 9 12.27 -3.53 8.23
N ALA A 10 11.14 -4.17 7.90
CA ALA A 10 10.05 -4.46 8.83
C ALA A 10 9.26 -5.67 8.33
N MET A 11 8.74 -6.45 9.28
CA MET A 11 7.85 -7.57 9.04
C MET A 11 6.87 -7.66 10.21
N ALA A 12 5.59 -7.51 9.95
CA ALA A 12 4.55 -7.50 10.97
C ALA A 12 3.36 -8.34 10.55
N CYS A 13 2.78 -9.05 11.49
CA CYS A 13 1.52 -9.79 11.35
C CYS A 13 0.53 -9.33 12.42
N TYR A 14 -0.73 -9.22 12.03
CA TYR A 14 -1.83 -8.90 12.96
C TYR A 14 -2.98 -9.89 12.72
N PRO A 15 -3.68 -10.34 13.76
CA PRO A 15 -3.40 -10.08 15.18
C PRO A 15 -2.11 -10.74 15.65
N ASP A 16 -1.39 -10.05 16.53
CA ASP A 16 -0.20 -10.53 17.21
C ASP A 16 -0.54 -11.22 18.55
N TYR A 17 0.47 -11.55 19.33
CA TYR A 17 0.33 -12.10 20.68
C TYR A 17 1.41 -11.57 21.60
N ASP A 18 1.15 -11.58 22.92
CA ASP A 18 2.12 -11.16 23.93
C ASP A 18 3.16 -12.26 24.18
N LEU A 19 4.42 -11.97 23.87
CA LEU A 19 5.55 -12.88 24.09
C LEU A 19 5.80 -13.23 25.57
N ASN A 20 5.33 -12.40 26.51
CA ASN A 20 5.43 -12.69 27.95
C ASN A 20 4.36 -13.69 28.42
N THR A 21 3.26 -13.80 27.68
CA THR A 21 2.15 -14.73 27.95
C THR A 21 1.75 -15.51 26.70
N PRO A 22 2.67 -16.28 26.06
CA PRO A 22 2.47 -16.83 24.72
C PRO A 22 1.32 -17.84 24.63
N TYR A 23 0.93 -18.45 25.72
CA TYR A 23 -0.19 -19.40 25.78
C TYR A 23 -1.55 -18.71 25.99
N THR A 24 -1.58 -17.40 26.19
CA THR A 24 -2.81 -16.62 26.30
C THR A 24 -3.32 -16.29 24.90
N PRO A 25 -4.54 -16.74 24.54
CA PRO A 25 -5.13 -16.40 23.24
C PRO A 25 -5.24 -14.88 23.07
N ASN A 26 -4.87 -14.38 21.89
CA ASN A 26 -5.12 -12.98 21.53
C ASN A 26 -6.62 -12.68 21.44
N ALA A 27 -7.00 -11.41 21.34
CA ALA A 27 -8.40 -10.97 21.36
C ALA A 27 -9.28 -11.63 20.27
N THR A 28 -8.71 -12.04 19.15
CA THR A 28 -9.41 -12.72 18.07
C THR A 28 -9.66 -14.19 18.43
N LEU A 29 -8.60 -14.90 18.81
CA LEU A 29 -8.69 -16.33 19.17
C LEU A 29 -9.50 -16.56 20.45
N ALA A 30 -9.44 -15.64 21.41
CA ALA A 30 -10.18 -15.75 22.67
C ALA A 30 -11.68 -15.92 22.50
N LYS A 31 -12.26 -15.44 21.39
CA LYS A 31 -13.71 -15.55 21.10
C LYS A 31 -14.18 -16.99 20.94
N THR A 32 -13.33 -17.87 20.43
CA THR A 32 -13.65 -19.26 20.12
C THR A 32 -12.83 -20.27 20.93
N TYR A 33 -11.73 -19.86 21.54
CA TYR A 33 -10.74 -20.74 22.16
C TYR A 33 -11.33 -21.70 23.19
N ASN A 34 -12.29 -21.24 24.02
CA ASN A 34 -12.89 -22.08 25.08
C ASN A 34 -13.79 -23.17 24.53
N SER A 35 -14.31 -23.05 23.32
CA SER A 35 -15.16 -24.07 22.67
C SER A 35 -14.35 -25.13 21.92
N LEU A 36 -13.05 -24.94 21.75
CA LEU A 36 -12.18 -25.88 21.06
C LEU A 36 -11.78 -27.07 21.94
N SER A 37 -11.59 -28.23 21.34
CA SER A 37 -10.96 -29.40 21.94
C SER A 37 -9.49 -29.12 22.35
N THR A 38 -8.88 -30.03 23.10
CA THR A 38 -7.47 -29.87 23.50
C THR A 38 -6.53 -29.85 22.31
N GLU A 39 -6.78 -30.67 21.29
CA GLU A 39 -5.99 -30.73 20.06
C GLU A 39 -6.14 -29.44 19.24
N GLU A 40 -7.37 -29.01 18.99
CA GLU A 40 -7.67 -27.77 18.28
C GLU A 40 -7.12 -26.52 18.98
N LYS A 41 -7.07 -26.51 20.32
CA LYS A 41 -6.41 -25.44 21.10
C LYS A 41 -4.91 -25.36 20.80
N GLY A 42 -4.26 -26.51 20.70
CA GLY A 42 -2.85 -26.59 20.34
C GLY A 42 -2.60 -26.03 18.94
N GLU A 43 -3.36 -26.47 17.95
CA GLU A 43 -3.28 -25.99 16.57
C GLU A 43 -3.54 -24.49 16.46
N ALA A 44 -4.57 -23.99 17.16
CA ALA A 44 -4.92 -22.58 17.17
C ALA A 44 -3.80 -21.70 17.77
N LEU A 45 -3.12 -22.17 18.82
CA LEU A 45 -1.96 -21.48 19.38
C LEU A 45 -0.78 -21.52 18.40
N TYR A 46 -0.47 -22.65 17.75
CA TYR A 46 0.55 -22.72 16.72
C TYR A 46 0.28 -21.74 15.58
N LYS A 47 -0.98 -21.67 15.12
CA LYS A 47 -1.38 -20.68 14.10
C LYS A 47 -1.22 -19.24 14.59
N MET A 48 -1.53 -18.96 15.85
CA MET A 48 -1.35 -17.64 16.47
C MET A 48 0.13 -17.24 16.55
N TRP A 49 1.03 -18.17 16.83
CA TRP A 49 2.47 -17.92 16.93
C TRP A 49 3.16 -17.83 15.55
N SER A 50 2.52 -18.35 14.50
CA SER A 50 3.11 -18.40 13.16
C SER A 50 3.31 -17.02 12.57
N ASN A 51 4.49 -16.76 12.02
CA ASN A 51 4.75 -15.57 11.21
C ASN A 51 4.14 -15.77 9.81
N LYS A 52 2.97 -15.22 9.59
CA LYS A 52 2.22 -15.37 8.33
C LYS A 52 2.99 -14.92 7.09
N SER A 53 3.94 -14.00 7.26
CA SER A 53 4.74 -13.51 6.12
C SER A 53 5.62 -14.58 5.50
N VAL A 54 5.92 -15.67 6.22
CA VAL A 54 6.77 -16.78 5.75
C VAL A 54 6.13 -18.15 5.93
N ALA A 55 5.23 -18.31 6.90
CA ALA A 55 4.64 -19.59 7.27
C ALA A 55 3.28 -19.87 6.59
N GLU A 56 2.70 -18.90 5.93
CA GLU A 56 1.45 -19.06 5.19
C GLU A 56 1.67 -18.70 3.72
N THR A 57 1.01 -19.43 2.83
CA THR A 57 0.99 -19.14 1.39
C THR A 57 -0.38 -18.58 1.00
N TYR A 58 -0.41 -17.73 -0.02
CA TYR A 58 -1.63 -17.15 -0.56
C TYR A 58 -1.56 -17.04 -2.08
N GLU A 59 -2.69 -16.94 -2.74
CA GLU A 59 -2.76 -16.60 -4.15
C GLU A 59 -2.48 -15.10 -4.33
N PRO A 60 -1.37 -14.69 -5.00
CA PRO A 60 -0.99 -13.29 -5.12
C PRO A 60 -1.95 -12.46 -6.00
N GLY A 61 -2.78 -13.14 -6.79
CA GLY A 61 -3.71 -12.49 -7.69
C GLY A 61 -3.01 -11.49 -8.60
N SER A 62 -3.66 -10.37 -8.88
CA SER A 62 -3.17 -9.39 -9.85
C SER A 62 -1.83 -8.72 -9.53
N THR A 63 -1.25 -8.88 -8.33
CA THR A 63 0.12 -8.43 -8.06
C THR A 63 1.13 -9.24 -8.86
N PHE A 64 0.83 -10.49 -9.16
CA PHE A 64 1.66 -11.39 -9.98
C PHE A 64 1.80 -10.95 -11.45
N LYS A 65 0.88 -10.12 -11.93
CA LYS A 65 0.95 -9.54 -13.29
C LYS A 65 2.22 -8.73 -13.53
N ILE A 66 2.86 -8.23 -12.48
CA ILE A 66 4.18 -7.57 -12.56
C ILE A 66 5.21 -8.56 -13.09
N ILE A 67 5.25 -9.78 -12.54
CA ILE A 67 6.19 -10.84 -12.96
C ILE A 67 5.89 -11.28 -14.39
N THR A 68 4.63 -11.52 -14.72
CA THR A 68 4.22 -11.89 -16.09
C THR A 68 4.58 -10.80 -17.11
N SER A 69 4.42 -9.53 -16.74
CA SER A 69 4.84 -8.40 -17.58
C SER A 69 6.35 -8.38 -17.78
N ALA A 70 7.12 -8.61 -16.71
CA ALA A 70 8.57 -8.66 -16.77
C ALA A 70 9.06 -9.78 -17.71
N VAL A 71 8.48 -10.97 -17.60
CA VAL A 71 8.81 -12.10 -18.49
C VAL A 71 8.50 -11.76 -19.96
N ALA A 72 7.34 -11.18 -20.22
CA ALA A 72 6.93 -10.84 -21.59
C ALA A 72 7.85 -9.80 -22.25
N LEU A 73 8.30 -8.82 -21.48
CA LEU A 73 9.20 -7.78 -21.96
C LEU A 73 10.62 -8.34 -22.15
N GLU A 74 11.12 -9.16 -21.23
CA GLU A 74 12.45 -9.78 -21.30
C GLU A 74 12.57 -10.72 -22.50
N GLU A 75 11.55 -11.51 -22.78
CA GLU A 75 11.50 -12.42 -23.93
C GLU A 75 11.03 -11.72 -25.24
N ASN A 76 10.88 -10.37 -25.22
CA ASN A 76 10.46 -9.57 -26.37
C ASN A 76 9.13 -10.02 -27.01
N ILE A 77 8.23 -10.61 -26.23
CA ILE A 77 6.88 -11.04 -26.67
C ILE A 77 6.03 -9.84 -27.04
N THR A 78 6.25 -8.70 -26.36
CA THR A 78 5.57 -7.42 -26.58
C THR A 78 6.44 -6.26 -26.13
N THR A 79 5.94 -5.03 -26.28
CA THR A 79 6.49 -3.81 -25.70
C THR A 79 5.45 -3.13 -24.81
N THR A 80 5.89 -2.20 -23.95
CA THR A 80 5.02 -1.53 -22.98
C THR A 80 3.80 -0.85 -23.61
N ASP A 81 3.99 -0.21 -24.78
CA ASP A 81 3.03 0.70 -25.38
C ASP A 81 2.66 0.33 -26.83
N LYS A 82 2.84 -0.94 -27.21
CA LYS A 82 2.42 -1.45 -28.53
C LYS A 82 0.90 -1.31 -28.71
N ALA A 83 0.51 -0.47 -29.64
CA ALA A 83 -0.89 -0.17 -29.88
C ALA A 83 -1.64 -1.42 -30.39
N GLY A 84 -2.84 -1.66 -29.84
CA GLY A 84 -3.71 -2.75 -30.26
C GLY A 84 -3.19 -4.16 -29.92
N ASP A 85 -2.28 -4.29 -28.99
CA ASP A 85 -1.62 -5.56 -28.68
C ASP A 85 -2.54 -6.55 -27.96
N PHE A 86 -3.51 -6.06 -27.20
CA PHE A 86 -4.49 -6.86 -26.45
C PHE A 86 -5.91 -6.36 -26.72
N TYR A 87 -6.87 -7.29 -26.67
CA TYR A 87 -8.29 -6.98 -26.77
C TYR A 87 -9.08 -7.70 -25.68
N CYS A 88 -9.77 -6.94 -24.84
CA CYS A 88 -10.64 -7.45 -23.80
C CYS A 88 -12.10 -7.34 -24.22
N LYS A 89 -12.74 -8.46 -24.52
CA LYS A 89 -14.20 -8.56 -24.75
C LYS A 89 -15.01 -8.85 -23.47
N GLY A 90 -14.33 -8.81 -22.30
CA GLY A 90 -14.92 -9.12 -21.00
C GLY A 90 -14.60 -10.53 -20.48
N TYR A 91 -14.13 -11.43 -21.31
CA TYR A 91 -13.74 -12.81 -20.97
C TYR A 91 -12.81 -13.40 -22.03
N GLU A 92 -12.17 -14.53 -21.69
CA GLU A 92 -11.51 -15.44 -22.63
C GLU A 92 -12.18 -16.83 -22.57
N GLU A 93 -12.09 -17.57 -23.66
CA GLU A 93 -12.68 -18.88 -23.82
C GLU A 93 -11.60 -19.93 -24.01
N PHE A 94 -11.76 -21.05 -23.30
CA PHE A 94 -10.84 -22.19 -23.33
C PHE A 94 -11.65 -23.46 -23.56
N ASP A 95 -11.16 -24.33 -24.44
CA ASP A 95 -11.74 -25.65 -24.63
C ASP A 95 -11.32 -26.56 -23.46
N ASP A 96 -12.27 -27.23 -22.87
CA ASP A 96 -12.05 -28.26 -21.85
C ASP A 96 -11.93 -29.65 -22.49
N VAL A 97 -11.30 -30.55 -21.76
CA VAL A 97 -11.16 -31.98 -22.16
C VAL A 97 -12.48 -32.70 -22.35
N SER A 98 -13.57 -32.15 -21.80
CA SER A 98 -14.95 -32.63 -21.94
C SER A 98 -15.69 -32.07 -23.16
N ASN A 99 -15.02 -31.39 -24.08
CA ASN A 99 -15.61 -30.62 -25.20
C ASN A 99 -16.58 -29.50 -24.73
N SER A 100 -16.47 -29.04 -23.49
CA SER A 100 -17.15 -27.84 -23.02
C SER A 100 -16.25 -26.62 -23.12
N THR A 101 -16.85 -25.44 -23.25
CA THR A 101 -16.11 -24.18 -23.29
C THR A 101 -16.14 -23.54 -21.92
N ILE A 102 -14.97 -23.35 -21.32
CA ILE A 102 -14.80 -22.61 -20.05
C ILE A 102 -14.58 -21.14 -20.38
N LYS A 103 -15.38 -20.25 -19.73
CA LYS A 103 -15.21 -18.81 -19.83
C LYS A 103 -14.59 -18.27 -18.55
N ILE A 104 -13.45 -17.60 -18.69
CA ILE A 104 -12.79 -16.90 -17.58
C ILE A 104 -13.02 -15.40 -17.79
N HIS A 105 -13.72 -14.78 -16.84
CA HIS A 105 -14.16 -13.40 -16.94
C HIS A 105 -13.11 -12.39 -16.47
N CYS A 106 -13.20 -11.18 -17.03
CA CYS A 106 -12.55 -10.03 -16.46
C CYS A 106 -13.25 -9.66 -15.13
N TRP A 107 -12.51 -9.06 -14.21
CA TRP A 107 -13.07 -8.58 -12.95
C TRP A 107 -14.13 -7.47 -13.15
N ARG A 108 -14.09 -6.78 -14.27
CA ARG A 108 -14.99 -5.72 -14.65
C ARG A 108 -16.07 -6.24 -15.62
N LYS A 109 -17.33 -5.83 -15.42
CA LYS A 109 -18.47 -6.21 -16.29
C LYS A 109 -18.36 -5.60 -17.69
N ASP A 110 -17.97 -4.30 -17.74
CA ASP A 110 -17.77 -3.61 -19.02
C ASP A 110 -16.41 -3.96 -19.59
N PRO A 111 -16.29 -4.41 -20.85
CA PRO A 111 -15.02 -4.74 -21.47
C PRO A 111 -14.05 -3.55 -21.49
N HIS A 112 -12.76 -3.83 -21.35
CA HIS A 112 -11.72 -2.80 -21.48
C HIS A 112 -11.43 -2.43 -22.94
N GLY A 113 -11.84 -3.28 -23.92
CA GLY A 113 -11.55 -3.07 -25.33
C GLY A 113 -10.07 -3.26 -25.69
N VAL A 114 -9.58 -2.46 -26.62
CA VAL A 114 -8.19 -2.48 -27.11
C VAL A 114 -7.24 -1.84 -26.10
N GLN A 115 -6.12 -2.49 -25.81
CA GLN A 115 -5.15 -2.05 -24.80
C GLN A 115 -3.70 -2.31 -25.22
N THR A 116 -2.78 -1.48 -24.73
CA THR A 116 -1.35 -1.79 -24.65
C THR A 116 -1.08 -2.63 -23.41
N LEU A 117 0.16 -3.15 -23.22
CA LEU A 117 0.54 -3.85 -21.99
C LEU A 117 0.44 -2.92 -20.76
N ARG A 118 0.90 -1.67 -20.90
CA ARG A 118 0.79 -0.65 -19.83
C ARG A 118 -0.67 -0.45 -19.41
N GLN A 119 -1.57 -0.26 -20.38
CA GLN A 119 -3.00 -0.10 -20.10
C GLN A 119 -3.62 -1.35 -19.46
N ALA A 120 -3.21 -2.54 -19.91
CA ALA A 120 -3.68 -3.81 -19.34
C ALA A 120 -3.24 -3.97 -17.87
N LEU A 121 -2.02 -3.55 -17.51
CA LEU A 121 -1.55 -3.54 -16.14
C LEU A 121 -2.27 -2.49 -15.29
N MET A 122 -2.44 -1.27 -15.82
CA MET A 122 -3.19 -0.16 -15.18
C MET A 122 -4.63 -0.57 -14.84
N ASN A 123 -5.31 -1.19 -15.82
CA ASN A 123 -6.68 -1.65 -15.69
C ASN A 123 -6.80 -3.00 -14.97
N SER A 124 -5.68 -3.64 -14.65
CA SER A 124 -5.64 -5.01 -14.09
C SER A 124 -6.46 -6.03 -14.92
N CYS A 125 -6.40 -5.93 -16.26
CA CYS A 125 -7.24 -6.67 -17.18
C CYS A 125 -6.87 -8.16 -17.25
N ASN A 126 -7.72 -9.07 -16.77
CA ASN A 126 -7.45 -10.52 -16.80
C ASN A 126 -7.34 -11.06 -18.24
N PRO A 127 -8.29 -10.77 -19.19
CA PRO A 127 -8.17 -11.24 -20.57
C PRO A 127 -6.84 -10.88 -21.25
N ALA A 128 -6.34 -9.68 -21.05
CA ALA A 128 -5.05 -9.29 -21.65
C ALA A 128 -3.89 -10.14 -21.09
N PHE A 129 -3.91 -10.46 -19.79
CA PHE A 129 -2.88 -11.32 -19.20
C PHE A 129 -3.03 -12.79 -19.56
N MET A 130 -4.25 -13.29 -19.79
CA MET A 130 -4.49 -14.62 -20.34
C MET A 130 -3.91 -14.75 -21.76
N GLN A 131 -4.18 -13.74 -22.62
CA GLN A 131 -3.58 -13.65 -23.96
C GLN A 131 -2.04 -13.60 -23.89
N LEU A 132 -1.52 -12.83 -22.93
CA LEU A 132 -0.08 -12.72 -22.73
C LEU A 132 0.53 -14.05 -22.27
N GLY A 133 -0.05 -14.72 -21.29
CA GLY A 133 0.39 -16.04 -20.81
C GLY A 133 0.42 -17.09 -21.91
N LYS A 134 -0.63 -17.10 -22.78
CA LYS A 134 -0.68 -17.97 -23.96
C LYS A 134 0.48 -17.71 -24.93
N ARG A 135 0.86 -16.44 -25.13
CA ARG A 135 1.98 -16.04 -26.01
C ARG A 135 3.33 -16.40 -25.42
N ILE A 136 3.51 -16.29 -24.10
CA ILE A 136 4.76 -16.66 -23.40
C ILE A 136 4.93 -18.18 -23.36
N GLY A 137 3.88 -18.91 -23.03
CA GLY A 137 3.88 -20.35 -22.85
C GLY A 137 4.36 -20.81 -21.46
N ALA A 138 3.85 -21.96 -21.02
CA ALA A 138 4.14 -22.51 -19.70
C ALA A 138 5.64 -22.78 -19.45
N PRO A 139 6.41 -23.38 -20.36
CA PRO A 139 7.83 -23.64 -20.12
C PRO A 139 8.63 -22.37 -19.83
N THR A 140 8.36 -21.28 -20.56
CA THR A 140 9.04 -20.01 -20.36
C THR A 140 8.65 -19.38 -19.02
N LEU A 141 7.35 -19.36 -18.67
CA LEU A 141 6.91 -18.85 -17.36
C LEU A 141 7.57 -19.62 -16.21
N TYR A 142 7.62 -20.95 -16.26
CA TYR A 142 8.24 -21.78 -15.21
C TYR A 142 9.75 -21.53 -15.08
N LYS A 143 10.45 -21.34 -16.18
CA LYS A 143 11.87 -20.93 -16.17
C LYS A 143 12.06 -19.64 -15.38
N TYR A 144 11.19 -18.64 -15.59
CA TYR A 144 11.28 -17.36 -14.88
C TYR A 144 10.78 -17.46 -13.44
N TYR A 145 9.76 -18.25 -13.13
CA TYR A 145 9.31 -18.47 -11.76
C TYR A 145 10.45 -19.07 -10.91
N ALA A 146 11.18 -20.03 -11.45
CA ALA A 146 12.39 -20.56 -10.82
C ALA A 146 13.48 -19.47 -10.70
N ALA A 147 13.68 -18.67 -11.74
CA ALA A 147 14.68 -17.60 -11.73
C ALA A 147 14.36 -16.51 -10.69
N PHE A 148 13.10 -16.15 -10.49
CA PHE A 148 12.63 -15.24 -9.43
C PHE A 148 12.65 -15.86 -8.03
N GLY A 149 12.98 -17.18 -7.89
CA GLY A 149 13.04 -17.88 -6.61
C GLY A 149 11.67 -18.24 -6.04
N LEU A 150 10.65 -18.39 -6.89
CA LEU A 150 9.28 -18.64 -6.44
C LEU A 150 9.00 -20.12 -6.11
N PHE A 151 9.87 -21.06 -6.48
CA PHE A 151 9.65 -22.49 -6.18
C PHE A 151 10.25 -22.94 -4.86
N ASP A 152 11.25 -22.21 -4.37
CA ASP A 152 11.98 -22.58 -3.17
C ASP A 152 11.73 -21.56 -2.04
N SER A 153 12.05 -21.96 -0.80
CA SER A 153 12.11 -21.00 0.31
C SER A 153 13.14 -19.90 0.02
N THR A 154 12.92 -18.70 0.58
CA THR A 154 13.83 -17.57 0.34
C THR A 154 15.17 -17.70 1.09
N ASN A 155 15.27 -18.68 2.00
CA ASN A 155 16.42 -18.87 2.91
C ASN A 155 16.77 -17.60 3.70
N SER A 156 15.76 -16.86 4.14
CA SER A 156 15.90 -15.64 4.96
C SER A 156 16.53 -15.90 6.33
N GLY A 157 16.50 -17.15 6.80
CA GLY A 157 16.89 -17.57 8.14
C GLY A 157 15.75 -17.52 9.15
N LEU A 158 14.53 -17.16 8.71
CA LEU A 158 13.33 -17.25 9.53
C LEU A 158 12.87 -18.69 9.68
N TYR A 159 12.41 -19.02 10.89
CA TYR A 159 11.89 -20.36 11.16
C TYR A 159 10.48 -20.54 10.58
N GLY A 160 10.18 -21.74 10.09
CA GLY A 160 8.84 -22.08 9.57
C GLY A 160 8.54 -21.57 8.17
N GLU A 161 9.55 -21.14 7.40
CA GLU A 161 9.39 -20.69 6.03
C GLU A 161 8.81 -21.82 5.15
N GLN A 162 7.66 -21.55 4.52
CA GLN A 162 6.95 -22.49 3.67
C GLN A 162 7.44 -22.41 2.21
N ASN A 163 7.33 -23.54 1.52
CA ASN A 163 7.49 -23.57 0.07
C ASN A 163 6.20 -23.11 -0.61
N SER A 164 6.33 -22.54 -1.79
CA SER A 164 5.21 -22.23 -2.66
C SER A 164 4.49 -23.48 -3.16
N ILE A 165 3.27 -23.28 -3.64
CA ILE A 165 2.47 -24.35 -4.25
C ILE A 165 2.21 -24.00 -5.72
N PHE A 166 2.79 -24.77 -6.61
CA PHE A 166 2.58 -24.67 -8.05
C PHE A 166 2.15 -26.03 -8.62
N GLN A 167 1.36 -26.00 -9.67
CA GLN A 167 1.09 -27.20 -10.47
C GLN A 167 2.41 -27.68 -11.11
N SER A 168 2.57 -28.98 -11.31
CA SER A 168 3.72 -29.47 -12.10
C SER A 168 3.58 -29.02 -13.57
N LEU A 169 4.67 -28.68 -14.22
CA LEU A 169 4.67 -28.18 -15.61
C LEU A 169 3.91 -29.11 -16.57
N ASP A 170 4.05 -30.41 -16.38
CA ASP A 170 3.39 -31.43 -17.22
C ASP A 170 1.87 -31.45 -17.11
N ASN A 171 1.33 -30.85 -16.04
CA ASN A 171 -0.10 -30.77 -15.76
C ASN A 171 -0.71 -29.39 -16.10
N VAL A 172 0.10 -28.45 -16.66
CA VAL A 172 -0.38 -27.11 -17.01
C VAL A 172 -1.07 -27.15 -18.35
N GLY A 173 -2.41 -27.18 -18.31
CA GLY A 173 -3.25 -26.98 -19.48
C GLY A 173 -3.49 -25.50 -19.82
N PRO A 174 -4.29 -25.22 -20.86
CA PRO A 174 -4.59 -23.85 -21.28
C PRO A 174 -5.27 -22.99 -20.20
N VAL A 175 -6.14 -23.60 -19.38
CA VAL A 175 -6.87 -22.91 -18.29
C VAL A 175 -5.92 -22.59 -17.14
N GLU A 176 -5.06 -23.53 -16.74
CA GLU A 176 -4.04 -23.32 -15.72
C GLU A 176 -3.08 -22.21 -16.13
N LEU A 177 -2.54 -22.29 -17.34
CA LEU A 177 -1.64 -21.26 -17.89
C LEU A 177 -2.29 -19.89 -17.89
N ALA A 178 -3.55 -19.80 -18.30
CA ALA A 178 -4.30 -18.56 -18.32
C ALA A 178 -4.46 -17.96 -16.92
N THR A 179 -4.87 -18.77 -15.93
CA THR A 179 -5.08 -18.30 -14.55
C THR A 179 -3.77 -17.98 -13.84
N MET A 180 -2.73 -18.78 -14.03
CA MET A 180 -1.39 -18.53 -13.50
C MET A 180 -0.79 -17.22 -14.03
N SER A 181 -1.10 -16.84 -15.27
CA SER A 181 -0.58 -15.59 -15.86
C SER A 181 -1.04 -14.32 -15.15
N PHE A 182 -2.11 -14.39 -14.36
CA PHE A 182 -2.58 -13.28 -13.53
C PHE A 182 -2.61 -13.60 -12.03
N GLY A 183 -1.92 -14.67 -11.60
CA GLY A 183 -1.61 -14.97 -10.20
C GLY A 183 -2.67 -15.77 -9.46
N GLN A 184 -3.48 -16.56 -10.14
CA GLN A 184 -4.39 -17.54 -9.54
C GLN A 184 -3.92 -18.97 -9.78
N ARG A 185 -4.38 -19.93 -8.98
CA ARG A 185 -3.99 -21.35 -9.00
C ARG A 185 -2.48 -21.58 -8.75
N LEU A 186 -1.87 -20.66 -8.04
CA LEU A 186 -0.52 -20.79 -7.48
C LEU A 186 -0.48 -20.08 -6.13
N ASN A 187 0.29 -20.60 -5.20
CA ASN A 187 0.42 -20.01 -3.88
C ASN A 187 1.90 -19.71 -3.59
N VAL A 188 2.15 -18.52 -3.05
CA VAL A 188 3.48 -18.07 -2.64
C VAL A 188 3.40 -17.45 -1.26
N THR A 189 4.50 -17.44 -0.50
CA THR A 189 4.53 -16.69 0.74
C THR A 189 4.61 -15.17 0.46
N PRO A 190 4.12 -14.32 1.37
CA PRO A 190 4.32 -12.87 1.24
C PRO A 190 5.80 -12.49 1.06
N LEU A 191 6.73 -13.18 1.74
CA LEU A 191 8.16 -12.91 1.60
C LEU A 191 8.68 -13.30 0.21
N GLN A 192 8.28 -14.44 -0.36
CA GLN A 192 8.62 -14.81 -1.74
C GLN A 192 8.14 -13.76 -2.74
N MET A 193 6.88 -13.29 -2.58
CA MET A 193 6.33 -12.26 -3.46
C MET A 193 7.08 -10.94 -3.32
N ALA A 194 7.33 -10.47 -2.08
CA ALA A 194 8.08 -9.24 -1.84
C ALA A 194 9.52 -9.33 -2.41
N THR A 195 10.15 -10.50 -2.31
CA THR A 195 11.50 -10.77 -2.84
C THR A 195 11.51 -10.73 -4.38
N ALA A 196 10.53 -11.34 -5.03
CA ALA A 196 10.40 -11.32 -6.49
C ALA A 196 10.14 -9.90 -7.02
N ILE A 197 9.29 -9.11 -6.34
CA ILE A 197 9.06 -7.71 -6.71
C ILE A 197 10.30 -6.85 -6.41
N SER A 198 11.04 -7.14 -5.33
CA SER A 198 12.32 -6.48 -5.04
C SER A 198 13.34 -6.72 -6.15
N CYS A 199 13.36 -7.92 -6.74
CA CYS A 199 14.18 -8.20 -7.92
C CYS A 199 13.80 -7.29 -9.11
N VAL A 200 12.52 -7.15 -9.39
CA VAL A 200 12.03 -6.22 -10.43
C VAL A 200 12.45 -4.78 -10.12
N ALA A 201 12.35 -4.37 -8.86
CA ALA A 201 12.69 -3.02 -8.42
C ALA A 201 14.19 -2.73 -8.33
N ASN A 202 15.05 -3.75 -8.39
CA ASN A 202 16.51 -3.71 -8.24
C ASN A 202 17.22 -4.07 -9.56
N ASP A 203 16.89 -3.38 -10.64
CA ASP A 203 17.50 -3.58 -11.95
C ASP A 203 17.50 -5.05 -12.43
N GLY A 204 16.55 -5.85 -11.93
CA GLY A 204 16.40 -7.27 -12.23
C GLY A 204 17.33 -8.20 -11.45
N VAL A 205 18.00 -7.71 -10.44
CA VAL A 205 18.90 -8.48 -9.58
C VAL A 205 18.16 -9.06 -8.38
N LEU A 206 18.11 -10.38 -8.28
CA LEU A 206 17.55 -11.06 -7.11
C LEU A 206 18.57 -11.06 -5.97
N MET A 207 18.16 -10.51 -4.82
CA MET A 207 18.94 -10.50 -3.58
C MET A 207 18.39 -11.55 -2.61
N LYS A 208 19.27 -12.12 -1.79
CA LYS A 208 18.85 -13.00 -0.69
C LYS A 208 18.23 -12.13 0.43
N PRO A 209 17.00 -12.42 0.88
CA PRO A 209 16.43 -11.74 2.03
C PRO A 209 17.27 -11.92 3.28
N ARG A 210 17.39 -10.86 4.09
CA ARG A 210 18.23 -10.83 5.28
C ARG A 210 17.54 -10.07 6.42
N ILE A 211 17.47 -10.69 7.60
CA ILE A 211 16.93 -10.08 8.82
C ILE A 211 18.02 -9.73 9.84
N VAL A 212 19.17 -10.42 9.77
CA VAL A 212 20.31 -10.16 10.65
C VAL A 212 21.38 -9.43 9.86
N LYS A 213 21.67 -8.21 10.23
CA LYS A 213 22.72 -7.39 9.62
C LYS A 213 24.08 -7.69 10.24
N GLN A 214 24.13 -7.81 11.55
CA GLN A 214 25.36 -8.09 12.28
C GLN A 214 25.07 -8.81 13.62
N VAL A 215 26.08 -9.50 14.12
CA VAL A 215 26.06 -10.14 15.45
C VAL A 215 27.24 -9.60 16.24
N THR A 216 26.97 -9.03 17.42
CA THR A 216 28.01 -8.53 18.32
C THR A 216 28.11 -9.42 19.56
N ASN A 217 29.30 -9.91 19.83
CA ASN A 217 29.60 -10.61 21.08
C ASN A 217 29.73 -9.57 22.22
N THR A 218 28.84 -9.63 23.19
CA THR A 218 28.76 -8.64 24.27
C THR A 218 29.92 -8.73 25.28
N GLU A 219 30.60 -9.87 25.36
CA GLU A 219 31.74 -10.07 26.24
C GLU A 219 33.05 -9.54 25.66
N THR A 220 33.26 -9.76 24.36
CA THR A 220 34.51 -9.39 23.67
C THR A 220 34.40 -8.08 22.87
N GLY A 221 33.19 -7.59 22.64
CA GLY A 221 32.91 -6.45 21.75
C GLY A 221 33.14 -6.74 20.28
N SER A 222 33.49 -7.97 19.90
CA SER A 222 33.73 -8.33 18.52
C SER A 222 32.41 -8.38 17.72
N THR A 223 32.39 -7.79 16.53
CA THR A 223 31.22 -7.75 15.64
C THR A 223 31.49 -8.54 14.37
N THR A 224 30.55 -9.39 13.99
CA THR A 224 30.54 -10.11 12.72
C THR A 224 29.40 -9.61 11.86
N GLU A 225 29.70 -9.04 10.71
CA GLU A 225 28.69 -8.62 9.74
C GLU A 225 28.21 -9.81 8.90
N ILE A 226 26.89 -9.86 8.62
CA ILE A 226 26.31 -10.79 7.66
C ILE A 226 26.33 -10.09 6.30
N PRO A 227 27.03 -10.64 5.29
CA PRO A 227 27.18 -9.94 4.01
C PRO A 227 25.86 -9.88 3.23
N VAL A 228 25.70 -8.80 2.46
CA VAL A 228 24.69 -8.71 1.40
C VAL A 228 24.99 -9.75 0.34
N ALA A 229 24.00 -10.56 -0.04
CA ALA A 229 24.18 -11.66 -0.99
C ALA A 229 23.31 -11.48 -2.24
N LYS A 230 23.95 -11.23 -3.37
CA LYS A 230 23.34 -11.32 -4.70
C LYS A 230 23.13 -12.79 -5.06
N VAL A 231 21.90 -13.14 -5.47
CA VAL A 231 21.59 -14.51 -5.91
C VAL A 231 21.86 -14.64 -7.41
N ARG A 232 21.20 -13.82 -8.24
CA ARG A 232 21.35 -13.85 -9.71
C ARG A 232 20.76 -12.63 -10.38
N GLN A 233 21.11 -12.41 -11.66
CA GLN A 233 20.35 -11.55 -12.55
C GLN A 233 19.20 -12.36 -13.14
N VAL A 234 17.96 -11.87 -13.04
CA VAL A 234 16.75 -12.55 -13.54
C VAL A 234 16.24 -11.91 -14.82
N ILE A 235 16.17 -10.60 -14.85
CA ILE A 235 15.76 -9.78 -15.99
C ILE A 235 16.76 -8.64 -16.20
N SER A 236 16.78 -8.08 -17.40
CA SER A 236 17.63 -6.93 -17.71
C SER A 236 17.18 -5.67 -16.97
N LYS A 237 18.13 -4.72 -16.79
CA LYS A 237 17.80 -3.39 -16.27
C LYS A 237 16.72 -2.69 -17.11
N GLN A 238 16.79 -2.82 -18.43
CA GLN A 238 15.80 -2.25 -19.34
C GLN A 238 14.38 -2.77 -19.06
N THR A 239 14.23 -4.07 -18.86
CA THR A 239 12.96 -4.70 -18.48
C THR A 239 12.49 -4.20 -17.11
N SER A 240 13.39 -4.14 -16.13
CA SER A 240 13.12 -3.59 -14.80
C SER A 240 12.55 -2.16 -14.89
N ASP A 241 13.24 -1.27 -15.60
CA ASP A 241 12.82 0.14 -15.75
C ASP A 241 11.46 0.26 -16.45
N ASN A 242 11.22 -0.55 -17.49
CA ASN A 242 9.94 -0.60 -18.18
C ASN A 242 8.80 -1.03 -17.23
N VAL A 243 9.01 -2.07 -16.43
CA VAL A 243 8.00 -2.58 -15.49
C VAL A 243 7.77 -1.57 -14.36
N LYS A 244 8.82 -0.96 -13.79
CA LYS A 244 8.69 0.09 -12.78
C LYS A 244 7.87 1.27 -13.30
N SER A 245 8.12 1.73 -14.52
CA SER A 245 7.32 2.79 -15.17
C SER A 245 5.85 2.41 -15.38
N MET A 246 5.58 1.13 -15.73
CA MET A 246 4.19 0.67 -15.80
C MET A 246 3.53 0.60 -14.41
N MET A 247 4.25 0.20 -13.37
CA MET A 247 3.75 0.22 -11.97
C MET A 247 3.42 1.64 -11.51
N GLU A 248 4.21 2.64 -11.89
CA GLU A 248 3.90 4.05 -11.65
C GLU A 248 2.58 4.47 -12.35
N SER A 249 2.40 4.04 -13.60
CA SER A 249 1.16 4.30 -14.34
C SER A 249 -0.08 3.69 -13.64
N VAL A 250 0.05 2.56 -12.94
CA VAL A 250 -1.03 1.96 -12.14
C VAL A 250 -1.44 2.88 -10.98
N VAL A 251 -0.48 3.56 -10.35
CA VAL A 251 -0.75 4.48 -9.23
C VAL A 251 -1.26 5.83 -9.73
N THR A 252 -0.69 6.36 -10.80
CA THR A 252 -1.08 7.68 -11.33
C THR A 252 -2.42 7.68 -12.03
N ASN A 253 -2.71 6.64 -12.82
CA ASN A 253 -3.86 6.61 -13.73
C ASN A 253 -4.71 5.33 -13.66
N GLY A 254 -4.34 4.36 -12.80
CA GLY A 254 -4.93 3.02 -12.77
C GLY A 254 -5.66 2.67 -11.48
N THR A 255 -5.78 1.37 -11.27
CA THR A 255 -6.45 0.77 -10.10
C THR A 255 -5.72 1.01 -8.78
N GLY A 256 -4.47 1.42 -8.83
CA GLY A 256 -3.60 1.62 -7.66
C GLY A 256 -3.61 3.03 -7.05
N ARG A 257 -4.41 3.96 -7.56
CA ARG A 257 -4.36 5.40 -7.21
C ARG A 257 -4.49 5.74 -5.72
N HIS A 258 -5.11 4.86 -4.94
CA HIS A 258 -5.31 5.07 -3.50
C HIS A 258 -4.03 4.89 -2.66
N ALA A 259 -2.94 4.39 -3.26
CA ALA A 259 -1.63 4.30 -2.62
C ALA A 259 -0.71 5.48 -2.96
N ALA A 260 -1.18 6.47 -3.72
CA ALA A 260 -0.40 7.66 -4.03
C ALA A 260 -0.05 8.45 -2.75
N VAL A 261 1.18 8.93 -2.68
CA VAL A 261 1.68 9.82 -1.63
C VAL A 261 2.17 11.11 -2.29
N SER A 262 1.65 12.24 -1.83
CA SER A 262 2.01 13.55 -2.42
C SER A 262 3.52 13.80 -2.29
N GLY A 263 4.15 14.24 -3.37
CA GLY A 263 5.57 14.54 -3.42
C GLY A 263 6.49 13.31 -3.49
N TYR A 264 5.96 12.11 -3.76
CA TYR A 264 6.77 10.92 -3.93
C TYR A 264 6.37 10.13 -5.19
N SER A 265 7.35 9.64 -5.91
CA SER A 265 7.14 8.72 -7.02
C SER A 265 6.87 7.33 -6.48
N ILE A 266 5.61 6.87 -6.65
CA ILE A 266 5.13 5.56 -6.18
C ILE A 266 4.75 4.71 -7.39
N GLY A 267 5.35 3.54 -7.49
CA GLY A 267 4.87 2.47 -8.35
C GLY A 267 4.12 1.42 -7.54
N GLY A 268 3.11 0.79 -8.11
CA GLY A 268 2.40 -0.23 -7.33
C GLY A 268 1.45 -1.10 -8.14
N LYS A 269 0.88 -2.09 -7.47
CA LYS A 269 -0.13 -2.97 -8.04
C LYS A 269 -1.06 -3.53 -6.97
N THR A 270 -2.34 -3.48 -7.21
CA THR A 270 -3.39 -4.09 -6.42
C THR A 270 -3.50 -5.58 -6.71
N GLY A 271 -3.78 -6.39 -5.70
CA GLY A 271 -4.19 -7.78 -5.81
C GLY A 271 -5.53 -8.01 -5.12
N THR A 272 -6.30 -8.92 -5.66
CA THR A 272 -7.48 -9.48 -5.04
C THR A 272 -7.55 -10.92 -5.50
N SER A 273 -7.52 -11.86 -4.55
CA SER A 273 -7.71 -13.27 -4.79
C SER A 273 -9.09 -13.67 -4.30
N GLU A 274 -9.81 -14.42 -5.11
CA GLU A 274 -11.12 -14.95 -4.74
C GLU A 274 -10.96 -16.27 -4.00
N PRO A 275 -11.83 -16.58 -3.03
CA PRO A 275 -11.85 -17.90 -2.42
C PRO A 275 -12.15 -18.97 -3.46
N THR A 276 -11.43 -20.08 -3.41
CA THR A 276 -11.66 -21.25 -4.26
C THR A 276 -12.60 -22.23 -3.56
N GLU A 277 -13.04 -23.27 -4.28
CA GLU A 277 -13.84 -24.35 -3.68
C GLU A 277 -13.13 -25.06 -2.51
N GLN A 278 -11.78 -25.05 -2.51
CA GLN A 278 -10.97 -25.71 -1.48
C GLN A 278 -10.75 -24.83 -0.25
N ASN A 279 -10.90 -23.51 -0.38
CA ASN A 279 -10.67 -22.54 0.70
C ASN A 279 -11.82 -21.52 0.84
N LYS A 280 -13.05 -21.95 0.59
CA LYS A 280 -14.25 -21.09 0.68
C LYS A 280 -14.39 -20.36 2.01
N ASP A 281 -13.93 -20.97 3.08
CA ASP A 281 -14.03 -20.43 4.45
C ASP A 281 -12.91 -19.42 4.76
N GLU A 282 -11.90 -19.28 3.90
CA GLU A 282 -10.79 -18.35 4.10
C GLU A 282 -11.08 -16.92 3.61
N GLY A 283 -12.16 -16.73 2.84
CA GLY A 283 -12.56 -15.43 2.32
C GLY A 283 -11.63 -14.90 1.23
N TYR A 284 -11.80 -13.61 0.89
CA TYR A 284 -10.95 -12.93 -0.09
C TYR A 284 -9.59 -12.56 0.50
N VAL A 285 -8.54 -12.56 -0.31
CA VAL A 285 -7.26 -11.94 0.06
C VAL A 285 -7.07 -10.67 -0.75
N ALA A 286 -7.10 -9.54 -0.06
CA ALA A 286 -6.79 -8.24 -0.65
C ALA A 286 -5.32 -7.90 -0.43
N SER A 287 -4.62 -7.54 -1.48
CA SER A 287 -3.19 -7.21 -1.36
C SER A 287 -2.81 -5.96 -2.16
N TYR A 288 -1.70 -5.38 -1.78
CA TYR A 288 -1.09 -4.27 -2.50
C TYR A 288 0.43 -4.37 -2.38
N VAL A 289 1.13 -4.29 -3.50
CA VAL A 289 2.57 -4.11 -3.52
C VAL A 289 2.91 -2.71 -4.03
N ALA A 290 3.82 -2.03 -3.35
CA ALA A 290 4.31 -0.71 -3.72
C ALA A 290 5.84 -0.67 -3.73
N ILE A 291 6.38 0.18 -4.61
CA ILE A 291 7.80 0.51 -4.70
C ILE A 291 7.99 2.01 -4.65
N SER A 292 9.04 2.50 -4.03
CA SER A 292 9.37 3.93 -4.00
C SER A 292 10.86 4.18 -3.69
N PRO A 293 11.48 5.24 -4.27
CA PRO A 293 11.08 5.92 -5.50
C PRO A 293 11.04 4.98 -6.70
N VAL A 294 10.31 5.32 -7.77
CA VAL A 294 10.20 4.42 -8.94
C VAL A 294 11.53 4.25 -9.67
N GLU A 295 12.27 5.34 -9.88
CA GLU A 295 13.53 5.29 -10.64
C GLU A 295 14.63 4.56 -9.87
N ASP A 296 14.93 5.00 -8.64
CA ASP A 296 15.96 4.44 -7.76
C ASP A 296 15.30 3.85 -6.50
N THR A 297 14.67 2.70 -6.66
CA THR A 297 13.85 2.11 -5.60
C THR A 297 14.67 1.80 -4.35
N GLN A 298 14.20 2.30 -3.21
CA GLN A 298 14.80 2.11 -1.89
C GLN A 298 13.91 1.29 -0.96
N VAL A 299 12.61 1.21 -1.25
CA VAL A 299 11.67 0.42 -0.45
C VAL A 299 10.67 -0.33 -1.33
N VAL A 300 10.47 -1.59 -1.00
CA VAL A 300 9.36 -2.42 -1.48
C VAL A 300 8.48 -2.75 -0.29
N LEU A 301 7.20 -2.42 -0.40
CA LEU A 301 6.18 -2.67 0.63
C LEU A 301 5.13 -3.62 0.06
N LEU A 302 4.89 -4.74 0.73
CA LEU A 302 3.76 -5.63 0.45
C LEU A 302 2.83 -5.65 1.67
N LEU A 303 1.55 -5.37 1.43
CA LEU A 303 0.48 -5.53 2.41
C LEU A 303 -0.49 -6.60 1.93
N THR A 304 -0.83 -7.54 2.81
CA THR A 304 -1.88 -8.56 2.58
C THR A 304 -2.92 -8.48 3.69
N LEU A 305 -4.19 -8.46 3.31
CA LEU A 305 -5.34 -8.44 4.20
C LEU A 305 -6.18 -9.68 3.91
N TYR A 306 -6.27 -10.57 4.88
CA TYR A 306 -7.03 -11.81 4.78
C TYR A 306 -8.46 -11.58 5.26
N ASP A 307 -9.42 -12.03 4.47
CA ASP A 307 -10.85 -11.90 4.72
C ASP A 307 -11.28 -10.49 5.18
N PRO A 308 -11.01 -9.44 4.37
CA PRO A 308 -11.35 -8.08 4.74
C PRO A 308 -12.86 -7.93 4.92
N GLN A 309 -13.27 -7.51 6.11
CA GLN A 309 -14.67 -7.28 6.44
C GLN A 309 -15.09 -5.86 6.07
N GLY A 310 -16.34 -5.71 5.63
CA GLY A 310 -16.90 -4.40 5.30
C GLY A 310 -17.52 -4.30 3.90
N SER A 311 -17.57 -3.10 3.34
CA SER A 311 -18.25 -2.82 2.06
C SER A 311 -17.45 -3.22 0.82
N SER A 312 -16.17 -3.54 0.95
CA SER A 312 -15.30 -3.90 -0.17
C SER A 312 -14.24 -4.92 0.25
N TYR A 313 -13.89 -5.78 -0.69
CA TYR A 313 -12.78 -6.74 -0.60
C TYR A 313 -11.67 -6.44 -1.64
N GLN A 314 -11.83 -5.39 -2.43
CA GLN A 314 -10.87 -5.06 -3.49
C GLN A 314 -9.60 -4.43 -2.92
N GLY A 315 -8.43 -5.00 -3.23
CA GLY A 315 -7.14 -4.55 -2.72
C GLY A 315 -6.86 -3.06 -2.94
N GLY A 316 -7.29 -2.50 -4.07
CA GLY A 316 -7.17 -1.06 -4.33
C GLY A 316 -7.97 -0.18 -3.37
N GLN A 317 -9.10 -0.67 -2.87
CA GLN A 317 -9.99 0.09 -1.97
C GLN A 317 -9.64 -0.11 -0.49
N VAL A 318 -9.25 -1.33 -0.10
CA VAL A 318 -9.00 -1.65 1.31
C VAL A 318 -7.51 -1.62 1.68
N ALA A 319 -6.61 -2.08 0.79
CA ALA A 319 -5.18 -2.07 1.05
C ALA A 319 -4.49 -0.78 0.57
N GLY A 320 -4.93 -0.19 -0.54
CA GLY A 320 -4.33 1.02 -1.11
C GLY A 320 -4.20 2.19 -0.14
N PRO A 321 -5.28 2.62 0.57
CA PRO A 321 -5.20 3.70 1.55
C PRO A 321 -4.25 3.41 2.71
N VAL A 322 -4.18 2.16 3.18
CA VAL A 322 -3.25 1.74 4.24
C VAL A 322 -1.81 1.84 3.77
N VAL A 323 -1.52 1.37 2.54
CA VAL A 323 -0.20 1.49 1.91
C VAL A 323 0.20 2.95 1.75
N SER A 324 -0.71 3.83 1.32
CA SER A 324 -0.46 5.28 1.24
C SER A 324 -0.07 5.85 2.60
N GLN A 325 -0.82 5.52 3.65
CA GLN A 325 -0.52 5.97 5.00
C GLN A 325 0.84 5.45 5.46
N MET A 326 1.12 4.16 5.30
CA MET A 326 2.41 3.57 5.67
C MET A 326 3.57 4.24 4.94
N LEU A 327 3.46 4.43 3.62
CA LEU A 327 4.52 5.06 2.83
C LEU A 327 4.71 6.53 3.21
N SER A 328 3.64 7.26 3.56
CA SER A 328 3.76 8.65 3.99
C SER A 328 4.59 8.82 5.28
N GLU A 329 4.73 7.77 6.07
CA GLU A 329 5.56 7.72 7.27
C GLU A 329 6.94 7.08 6.99
N ILE A 330 6.98 6.00 6.22
CA ILE A 330 8.22 5.26 5.91
C ILE A 330 9.18 6.10 5.06
N LEU A 331 8.69 6.79 4.03
CA LEU A 331 9.58 7.48 3.08
C LEU A 331 10.38 8.61 3.75
N PRO A 332 9.76 9.51 4.55
CA PRO A 332 10.52 10.49 5.32
C PRO A 332 11.43 9.85 6.36
N TYR A 333 10.99 8.77 7.02
CA TYR A 333 11.79 8.06 8.01
C TYR A 333 13.08 7.48 7.41
N LEU A 334 13.02 6.96 6.19
CA LEU A 334 14.18 6.47 5.44
C LEU A 334 15.03 7.60 4.84
N GLY A 335 14.65 8.87 5.03
CA GLY A 335 15.34 10.02 4.46
C GLY A 335 15.18 10.15 2.95
N ILE A 336 14.17 9.51 2.36
CA ILE A 336 13.87 9.61 0.94
C ILE A 336 13.29 10.99 0.68
N PRO A 337 13.96 11.82 -0.16
CA PRO A 337 13.48 13.17 -0.40
C PRO A 337 12.17 13.15 -1.21
N SER A 338 11.26 14.06 -0.90
CA SER A 338 10.11 14.29 -1.77
C SER A 338 10.54 15.00 -3.06
N ASP A 339 9.86 14.73 -4.18
CA ASP A 339 10.15 15.33 -5.48
C ASP A 339 10.03 16.88 -5.45
N SER A 340 9.31 17.42 -4.46
CA SER A 340 9.23 18.85 -4.18
C SER A 340 10.57 19.46 -3.71
N SER A 341 11.55 18.64 -3.30
CA SER A 341 12.86 19.13 -2.85
C SER A 341 13.83 19.49 -3.99
N ASN A 342 13.53 19.12 -5.23
CA ASN A 342 14.27 19.55 -6.41
C ASN A 342 13.80 20.90 -7.00
N SER A 343 12.69 21.43 -6.52
CA SER A 343 12.33 22.81 -6.73
C SER A 343 12.75 23.59 -5.48
N ASN A 344 13.68 24.54 -5.62
CA ASN A 344 14.00 25.55 -4.61
C ASN A 344 12.77 26.44 -4.31
N THR A 345 11.65 25.85 -3.96
CA THR A 345 10.43 26.54 -3.52
C THR A 345 9.89 25.78 -2.31
N THR A 346 9.99 26.43 -1.17
CA THR A 346 9.25 26.13 0.05
C THR A 346 7.86 25.58 -0.24
N ASP A 347 7.38 24.60 0.54
CA ASP A 347 6.04 23.96 0.53
C ASP A 347 4.82 24.92 0.57
N SER A 348 4.99 26.15 0.10
CA SER A 348 3.93 27.13 -0.09
C SER A 348 3.01 26.84 -1.30
N ASN A 349 3.36 25.86 -2.17
CA ASN A 349 2.64 25.66 -3.45
C ASN A 349 1.38 24.77 -3.36
N ASN A 350 1.09 24.15 -2.22
CA ASN A 350 -0.17 23.40 -2.01
C ASN A 350 -1.07 24.03 -0.92
N LEU A 351 -0.66 25.15 -0.38
CA LEU A 351 -1.48 25.91 0.56
C LEU A 351 -2.42 26.82 -0.23
N ILE A 352 -3.69 26.78 0.13
CA ILE A 352 -4.74 27.60 -0.45
C ILE A 352 -5.06 28.70 0.55
N ALA A 353 -5.10 29.93 0.07
CA ALA A 353 -5.56 31.03 0.91
C ALA A 353 -7.04 30.84 1.27
N VAL A 354 -7.36 30.91 2.54
CA VAL A 354 -8.74 30.81 3.04
C VAL A 354 -9.54 32.00 2.49
N PRO A 355 -10.60 31.77 1.68
CA PRO A 355 -11.42 32.83 1.15
C PRO A 355 -12.15 33.60 2.25
N ASP A 356 -12.38 34.89 2.05
CA ASP A 356 -13.29 35.66 2.93
C ASP A 356 -14.73 35.33 2.54
N VAL A 357 -15.44 34.69 3.46
CA VAL A 357 -16.84 34.32 3.30
C VAL A 357 -17.76 35.04 4.32
N ARG A 358 -17.23 36.01 5.08
CA ARG A 358 -18.02 36.83 5.96
C ARG A 358 -19.00 37.69 5.16
N ASN A 359 -20.15 37.95 5.73
CA ASN A 359 -21.26 38.66 5.11
C ASN A 359 -21.90 37.98 3.89
N LYS A 360 -21.53 36.72 3.61
CA LYS A 360 -22.25 35.85 2.68
C LYS A 360 -23.27 35.01 3.43
N THR A 361 -24.27 34.50 2.74
CA THR A 361 -25.17 33.52 3.36
C THR A 361 -24.35 32.27 3.71
N VAL A 362 -24.74 31.51 4.73
CA VAL A 362 -24.04 30.28 5.14
C VAL A 362 -23.95 29.30 4.00
N ALA A 363 -25.01 29.16 3.20
CA ALA A 363 -25.05 28.29 2.05
C ALA A 363 -24.02 28.67 0.96
N GLU A 364 -23.89 29.98 0.65
CA GLU A 364 -22.90 30.51 -0.29
C GLU A 364 -21.48 30.37 0.24
N ALA A 365 -21.27 30.58 1.53
CA ALA A 365 -19.99 30.42 2.21
C ALA A 365 -19.52 28.98 2.18
N GLU A 366 -20.39 28.01 2.51
CA GLU A 366 -20.10 26.62 2.43
C GLU A 366 -19.73 26.17 1.00
N LYS A 367 -20.51 26.62 0.02
CA LYS A 367 -20.23 26.31 -1.40
C LYS A 367 -18.87 26.86 -1.82
N THR A 368 -18.54 28.10 -1.44
CA THR A 368 -17.26 28.74 -1.76
C THR A 368 -16.08 27.98 -1.15
N LEU A 369 -16.16 27.65 0.15
CA LEU A 369 -15.09 26.94 0.85
C LEU A 369 -14.91 25.49 0.36
N LYS A 370 -16.01 24.76 0.13
CA LYS A 370 -15.97 23.39 -0.41
C LYS A 370 -15.40 23.36 -1.83
N SER A 371 -15.74 24.34 -2.68
CA SER A 371 -15.15 24.44 -4.03
C SER A 371 -13.66 24.79 -4.01
N SER A 372 -13.19 25.46 -2.96
CA SER A 372 -11.76 25.72 -2.70
C SER A 372 -11.04 24.51 -2.06
N GLY A 373 -11.75 23.42 -1.75
CA GLY A 373 -11.18 22.20 -1.21
C GLY A 373 -11.13 22.12 0.31
N PHE A 374 -11.79 23.02 1.05
CA PHE A 374 -11.87 23.00 2.50
C PHE A 374 -13.04 22.17 3.03
N SER A 375 -12.88 21.63 4.25
CA SER A 375 -14.00 21.10 5.04
C SER A 375 -14.64 22.23 5.83
N VAL A 376 -15.95 22.21 6.02
CA VAL A 376 -16.67 23.29 6.71
C VAL A 376 -17.46 22.73 7.87
N LYS A 377 -17.36 23.40 9.04
CA LYS A 377 -18.21 23.18 10.20
C LYS A 377 -18.92 24.52 10.55
N THR A 378 -20.22 24.48 10.79
CA THR A 378 -21.01 25.67 11.01
C THR A 378 -21.61 25.68 12.41
N TYR A 379 -21.57 26.84 13.06
CA TYR A 379 -22.26 27.14 14.30
C TYR A 379 -23.26 28.27 14.04
N VAL A 380 -24.43 27.90 13.53
CA VAL A 380 -25.50 28.81 13.13
C VAL A 380 -26.85 28.27 13.57
N ASN A 381 -27.70 29.15 14.07
CA ASN A 381 -29.07 28.82 14.42
C ASN A 381 -30.01 29.56 13.46
N GLY A 382 -30.52 28.93 12.43
CA GLY A 382 -31.43 29.52 11.45
C GLY A 382 -31.29 28.91 10.06
N ASP A 383 -32.01 29.48 9.08
CA ASP A 383 -31.96 29.03 7.69
C ASP A 383 -30.62 29.42 7.03
N PRO A 384 -29.81 28.44 6.57
CA PRO A 384 -28.52 28.73 5.91
C PRO A 384 -28.59 29.59 4.65
N ASN A 385 -29.77 29.70 4.03
CA ASN A 385 -29.96 30.51 2.83
C ASN A 385 -30.17 31.98 3.12
N THR A 386 -30.51 32.33 4.35
CA THR A 386 -30.81 33.72 4.75
C THR A 386 -29.87 34.24 5.83
N LEU A 387 -29.30 33.32 6.62
CA LEU A 387 -28.40 33.70 7.71
C LEU A 387 -27.01 34.04 7.16
N LEU A 388 -26.46 35.17 7.63
CA LEU A 388 -25.14 35.64 7.23
C LEU A 388 -24.05 35.09 8.14
N VAL A 389 -22.90 34.82 7.56
CA VAL A 389 -21.66 34.49 8.28
C VAL A 389 -21.12 35.75 8.92
N SER A 390 -21.11 35.82 10.27
CA SER A 390 -20.57 36.94 11.03
C SER A 390 -19.05 36.84 11.20
N ASP A 391 -18.54 35.63 11.35
CA ASP A 391 -17.09 35.36 11.49
C ASP A 391 -16.70 33.99 10.98
N GLN A 392 -15.39 33.81 10.74
CA GLN A 392 -14.80 32.53 10.31
C GLN A 392 -13.46 32.29 11.01
N MET A 393 -13.14 31.00 11.24
CA MET A 393 -11.84 30.55 11.78
C MET A 393 -11.33 29.34 10.99
N PRO A 394 -10.08 29.35 10.45
CA PRO A 394 -9.12 30.47 10.47
C PRO A 394 -9.60 31.71 9.72
N LYS A 395 -8.96 32.86 10.06
CA LYS A 395 -9.28 34.13 9.42
C LYS A 395 -8.97 34.12 7.92
N PRO A 396 -9.67 34.98 7.13
CA PRO A 396 -9.39 35.09 5.69
C PRO A 396 -7.92 35.38 5.39
N GLY A 397 -7.39 34.79 4.31
CA GLY A 397 -6.02 34.95 3.91
C GLY A 397 -5.01 34.01 4.61
N ALA A 398 -5.42 33.26 5.62
CA ALA A 398 -4.59 32.19 6.16
C ALA A 398 -4.32 31.10 5.07
N TYR A 399 -3.12 30.59 5.01
CA TYR A 399 -2.75 29.56 4.03
C TYR A 399 -2.83 28.18 4.66
N LEU A 400 -3.64 27.29 4.09
CA LEU A 400 -3.91 25.95 4.61
C LEU A 400 -3.93 24.92 3.50
N SER A 401 -3.62 23.67 3.84
CA SER A 401 -3.75 22.52 2.94
C SER A 401 -5.22 22.19 2.63
N LYS A 402 -5.46 21.52 1.51
CA LYS A 402 -6.79 20.95 1.19
C LYS A 402 -7.29 20.07 2.35
N SER A 403 -8.61 20.04 2.52
CA SER A 403 -9.31 19.32 3.58
C SER A 403 -9.12 19.88 5.01
N SER A 404 -8.40 20.99 5.18
CA SER A 404 -8.40 21.74 6.46
C SER A 404 -9.81 22.20 6.83
N VAL A 405 -10.07 22.32 8.13
CA VAL A 405 -11.41 22.64 8.64
C VAL A 405 -11.56 24.16 8.80
N ILE A 406 -12.60 24.73 8.20
CA ILE A 406 -13.01 26.12 8.39
C ILE A 406 -14.28 26.13 9.21
N ILE A 407 -14.27 26.87 10.32
CA ILE A 407 -15.43 27.06 11.20
C ILE A 407 -16.14 28.35 10.80
N LEU A 408 -17.45 28.28 10.62
CA LEU A 408 -18.30 29.45 10.35
C LEU A 408 -19.20 29.75 11.54
N TYR A 409 -19.28 31.04 11.89
CA TYR A 409 -20.12 31.56 12.93
C TYR A 409 -21.22 32.47 12.32
N GLY A 410 -22.47 32.25 12.70
CA GLY A 410 -23.58 33.11 12.30
C GLY A 410 -23.83 34.25 13.26
N GLU A 411 -24.64 35.21 12.85
CA GLU A 411 -25.08 36.32 13.71
C GLU A 411 -25.80 35.79 14.97
N GLY A 412 -25.38 36.24 16.15
CA GLY A 412 -25.95 35.81 17.44
C GLY A 412 -25.41 34.47 17.98
N SER A 413 -24.45 33.82 17.31
CA SER A 413 -23.80 32.64 17.85
C SER A 413 -22.75 33.03 18.90
N ASN A 414 -23.13 32.98 20.17
CA ASN A 414 -22.22 33.17 21.32
C ASN A 414 -21.47 31.85 21.68
N VAL A 415 -21.14 31.03 20.70
CA VAL A 415 -20.48 29.74 20.96
C VAL A 415 -18.96 29.94 20.90
N SER A 416 -18.37 30.16 22.05
CA SER A 416 -16.92 30.00 22.22
C SER A 416 -16.64 28.49 22.28
N THR A 417 -16.45 27.87 21.12
CA THR A 417 -16.03 26.46 21.03
C THR A 417 -14.54 26.41 21.31
N SER A 418 -14.18 26.17 22.54
CA SER A 418 -12.81 25.94 22.96
C SER A 418 -12.54 24.45 23.00
N VAL A 419 -11.43 24.02 22.41
CA VAL A 419 -10.96 22.63 22.39
C VAL A 419 -9.57 22.53 23.00
N THR A 420 -9.28 21.36 23.56
CA THR A 420 -8.01 21.12 24.22
C THR A 420 -6.95 20.69 23.19
N VAL A 421 -5.82 21.36 23.18
CA VAL A 421 -4.69 21.02 22.30
C VAL A 421 -4.08 19.67 22.76
N PRO A 422 -4.01 18.68 21.85
CA PRO A 422 -3.41 17.39 22.15
C PRO A 422 -1.88 17.47 22.23
N ASP A 423 -1.25 16.42 22.79
CA ASP A 423 0.19 16.23 22.71
C ASP A 423 0.56 15.64 21.34
N LEU A 424 1.34 16.38 20.58
CA LEU A 424 1.77 15.97 19.24
C LEU A 424 3.23 15.51 19.20
N LYS A 425 3.97 15.67 20.32
CA LYS A 425 5.39 15.36 20.37
C LYS A 425 5.68 13.89 20.03
N GLY A 426 6.63 13.65 19.14
CA GLY A 426 7.00 12.32 18.66
C GLY A 426 6.12 11.80 17.52
N MET A 427 5.05 12.48 17.16
CA MET A 427 4.17 12.07 16.04
C MET A 427 4.77 12.49 14.70
N GLY A 428 4.54 11.68 13.65
CA GLY A 428 4.74 12.10 12.27
C GLY A 428 3.71 13.16 11.85
N SER A 429 3.99 13.93 10.80
CA SER A 429 3.12 15.03 10.32
C SER A 429 1.68 14.57 10.04
N SER A 430 1.49 13.43 9.39
CA SER A 430 0.15 12.90 9.06
C SER A 430 -0.62 12.47 10.30
N GLN A 431 0.05 11.89 11.28
CA GLN A 431 -0.55 11.49 12.55
C GLN A 431 -0.97 12.72 13.36
N ALA A 432 -0.08 13.73 13.47
CA ALA A 432 -0.38 14.99 14.13
C ALA A 432 -1.58 15.70 13.47
N ALA A 433 -1.62 15.75 12.13
CA ALA A 433 -2.73 16.31 11.37
C ALA A 433 -4.06 15.57 11.64
N SER A 434 -4.03 14.23 11.71
CA SER A 434 -5.22 13.42 12.01
C SER A 434 -5.75 13.67 13.42
N VAL A 435 -4.86 13.73 14.41
CA VAL A 435 -5.22 14.00 15.82
C VAL A 435 -5.82 15.39 15.97
N LEU A 436 -5.22 16.41 15.35
CA LEU A 436 -5.74 17.77 15.35
C LEU A 436 -7.10 17.87 14.65
N LYS A 437 -7.28 17.22 13.53
CA LYS A 437 -8.53 17.20 12.77
C LYS A 437 -9.71 16.64 13.59
N GLN A 438 -9.46 15.62 14.43
CA GLN A 438 -10.49 15.06 15.32
C GLN A 438 -11.00 16.09 16.35
N GLN A 439 -10.18 17.09 16.66
CA GLN A 439 -10.52 18.22 17.55
C GLN A 439 -10.95 19.46 16.78
N ASN A 440 -11.20 19.37 15.47
CA ASN A 440 -11.44 20.49 14.56
C ASN A 440 -10.34 21.57 14.59
N LEU A 441 -9.09 21.15 14.79
CA LEU A 441 -7.91 22.01 14.71
C LEU A 441 -7.21 21.79 13.37
N ASN A 442 -6.45 22.78 12.93
CA ASN A 442 -5.64 22.72 11.73
C ASN A 442 -4.14 22.61 12.09
N ILE A 443 -3.33 22.17 11.14
CA ILE A 443 -1.88 22.02 11.30
C ILE A 443 -1.12 22.91 10.32
N ASN A 444 -0.02 23.48 10.77
CA ASN A 444 1.02 24.06 9.94
C ASN A 444 2.35 23.37 10.28
N VAL A 445 2.94 22.70 9.30
CA VAL A 445 4.12 21.87 9.47
C VAL A 445 5.36 22.60 8.99
N GLU A 446 6.40 22.65 9.83
CA GLU A 446 7.71 23.18 9.51
C GLU A 446 8.77 22.09 9.73
N GLY A 447 9.51 21.74 8.69
CA GLY A 447 10.51 20.65 8.72
C GLY A 447 9.94 19.27 8.36
N SER A 448 10.71 18.22 8.61
CA SER A 448 10.37 16.82 8.31
C SER A 448 10.83 15.89 9.43
N GLY A 449 10.20 14.71 9.55
CA GLY A 449 10.47 13.73 10.61
C GLY A 449 9.36 13.69 11.66
N THR A 450 9.71 13.72 12.94
CA THR A 450 8.76 13.73 14.06
C THR A 450 8.65 15.10 14.71
N VAL A 451 7.47 15.42 15.24
CA VAL A 451 7.20 16.65 15.96
C VAL A 451 8.11 16.74 17.20
N ILE A 452 8.94 17.78 17.24
CA ILE A 452 9.79 18.08 18.41
C ILE A 452 9.21 19.21 19.25
N THR A 453 8.49 20.17 18.61
CA THR A 453 7.81 21.27 19.29
C THR A 453 6.48 21.58 18.61
N GLN A 454 5.54 22.10 19.41
CA GLN A 454 4.28 22.72 18.97
C GLN A 454 4.14 24.09 19.64
N ASP A 455 3.52 25.05 18.94
CA ASP A 455 3.41 26.44 19.41
C ASP A 455 2.38 26.62 20.56
N TYR A 456 1.36 25.77 20.62
CA TYR A 456 0.43 25.67 21.75
C TYR A 456 0.77 24.42 22.58
N LEU A 457 0.77 24.55 23.91
CA LEU A 457 1.12 23.45 24.79
C LEU A 457 -0.02 22.43 24.91
N LYS A 458 0.34 21.17 25.15
CA LYS A 458 -0.64 20.13 25.51
C LYS A 458 -1.52 20.59 26.67
N GLY A 459 -2.83 20.47 26.51
CA GLY A 459 -3.83 20.85 27.51
C GLY A 459 -4.30 22.29 27.42
N GLU A 460 -3.67 23.12 26.60
CA GLU A 460 -4.09 24.49 26.35
C GLU A 460 -5.45 24.55 25.66
N GLN A 461 -6.27 25.53 25.99
CA GLN A 461 -7.60 25.73 25.42
C GLN A 461 -7.52 26.75 24.29
N VAL A 462 -7.91 26.35 23.08
CA VAL A 462 -7.91 27.21 21.90
C VAL A 462 -9.26 27.14 21.18
N PRO A 463 -9.67 28.15 20.43
CA PRO A 463 -10.86 28.07 19.58
C PRO A 463 -10.73 26.94 18.53
N GLU A 464 -11.84 26.27 18.20
CA GLU A 464 -11.88 25.39 17.03
C GLU A 464 -11.46 26.14 15.76
N GLY A 465 -10.82 25.43 14.84
CA GLY A 465 -10.25 26.02 13.62
C GLY A 465 -8.86 26.62 13.82
N THR A 466 -8.36 26.75 15.06
CA THR A 466 -6.99 27.23 15.31
C THR A 466 -5.96 26.42 14.57
N ILE A 467 -4.95 27.10 14.03
CA ILE A 467 -3.81 26.49 13.35
C ILE A 467 -2.73 26.23 14.38
N ILE A 468 -2.38 24.96 14.58
CA ILE A 468 -1.28 24.55 15.44
C ILE A 468 -0.01 24.41 14.60
N LYS A 469 0.98 25.25 14.86
CA LYS A 469 2.27 25.16 14.19
C LYS A 469 3.15 24.15 14.90
N VAL A 470 3.66 23.16 14.12
CA VAL A 470 4.55 22.12 14.62
C VAL A 470 5.88 22.19 13.90
N THR A 471 6.98 22.04 14.65
CA THR A 471 8.30 21.88 14.07
C THR A 471 8.71 20.41 14.15
N LEU A 472 9.08 19.85 13.02
CA LEU A 472 9.56 18.47 12.89
C LEU A 472 11.06 18.44 12.71
N LYS A 473 11.71 17.44 13.30
CA LYS A 473 13.11 17.08 13.01
C LYS A 473 13.23 15.60 12.79
N GLN A 474 14.11 15.23 11.88
CA GLN A 474 14.57 13.85 11.80
C GLN A 474 15.31 13.52 13.11
N THR A 475 14.82 12.54 13.83
CA THR A 475 15.56 11.98 14.96
C THR A 475 16.69 11.16 14.35
N LEU A 476 17.88 11.74 14.21
CA LEU A 476 19.09 10.97 14.03
C LEU A 476 19.23 10.14 15.31
N THR A 477 18.80 8.89 15.30
CA THR A 477 19.30 7.92 16.26
C THR A 477 20.76 7.73 15.89
N ASP A 478 21.63 8.27 16.72
CA ASP A 478 23.05 7.96 16.67
C ASP A 478 23.18 6.42 16.67
N ALA A 479 23.66 5.93 15.53
CA ALA A 479 24.09 4.54 15.44
C ALA A 479 25.34 4.40 16.29
N HIS A 480 25.15 3.86 17.48
CA HIS A 480 26.24 3.28 18.27
C HIS A 480 26.27 1.77 18.05
#